data_e7f4d65805f4f9d068f02e1020b870bc
#
_entry.id   e7f4d65805f4f9d068f02e1020b870bc
#
_cell.length_a   1.000
_cell.length_b   1.000
_cell.length_c   1.000
_cell.angle_alpha   90.00
_cell.angle_beta   90.00
_cell.angle_gamma   90.00
#
_symmetry.space_group_name_H-M   'P 1'
#
loop_
_entity.id
_entity.type
_entity.pdbx_description
1 polymer ?
#
loop_
_entity_poly.entity_id
_entity_poly.type
_entity_poly.pdbx_seq_one_letter_code
_entity_poly.pdbx_strand_id
1 'polypeptide(L)'
;HGAFPHSFTNQETLSRQVYFSGEEDYLSWVSTVSPQRAAGLTTWELYSVAGEGTYLKMVPAFSDNPRFRLDQMEPALLLLGYEVEFRYLYEELGENKVWIEEWEAQELLRLPLAVYVRFIPQDEEKESLEIVARIRNDEHRSIQPNDLEIRDL
;
A
#
# COMPACT_ATOMS: atom_id res chain seq x y z
N HIS A 1 -0.86 3.56 8.76
CA HIS A 1 0.08 4.49 9.15
C HIS A 1 1.38 4.47 8.41
N GLY A 2 2.04 3.92 7.73
CA GLY A 2 3.41 4.00 7.28
C GLY A 2 3.64 3.47 5.88
N ALA A 3 2.69 3.67 4.97
CA ALA A 3 2.91 3.36 3.58
C ALA A 3 4.04 4.24 3.05
N PHE A 4 5.02 3.63 2.42
CA PHE A 4 6.23 4.28 1.94
C PHE A 4 6.30 4.16 0.42
N PRO A 5 6.63 5.24 -0.31
CA PRO A 5 6.79 5.19 -1.76
C PRO A 5 8.08 4.42 -2.11
N HIS A 6 8.00 3.11 -2.06
CA HIS A 6 9.11 2.25 -2.45
C HIS A 6 9.22 2.18 -3.97
N SER A 7 10.38 2.50 -4.49
CA SER A 7 10.68 2.35 -5.90
C SER A 7 11.72 1.25 -6.11
N PHE A 8 11.54 0.47 -7.13
CA PHE A 8 12.47 -0.57 -7.54
C PHE A 8 12.80 -0.44 -9.03
N THR A 9 13.94 -1.00 -9.44
CA THR A 9 14.30 -1.06 -10.85
C THR A 9 13.84 -2.38 -11.44
N ASN A 10 13.00 -2.32 -12.46
CA ASN A 10 12.64 -3.50 -13.22
C ASN A 10 13.82 -3.87 -14.14
N GLN A 11 14.41 -5.04 -13.92
CA GLN A 11 15.57 -5.50 -14.67
C GLN A 11 15.28 -5.76 -16.15
N GLU A 12 14.04 -6.10 -16.48
CA GLU A 12 13.63 -6.35 -17.87
C GLU A 12 13.49 -5.05 -18.67
N THR A 13 12.98 -4.00 -18.05
CA THR A 13 12.71 -2.71 -18.70
C THR A 13 13.71 -1.62 -18.33
N LEU A 14 14.58 -1.86 -17.32
CA LEU A 14 15.50 -0.87 -16.74
C LEU A 14 14.77 0.40 -16.25
N SER A 15 13.48 0.31 -15.97
CA SER A 15 12.67 1.42 -15.52
C SER A 15 12.51 1.40 -13.99
N ARG A 16 12.46 2.60 -13.41
CA ARG A 16 12.17 2.76 -11.98
C ARG A 16 10.65 2.74 -11.78
N GLN A 17 10.18 1.86 -10.91
CA GLN A 17 8.75 1.70 -10.64
C GLN A 17 8.43 1.97 -9.17
N VAL A 18 7.25 2.49 -8.91
CA VAL A 18 6.69 2.67 -7.56
C VAL A 18 5.89 1.44 -7.19
N TYR A 19 6.16 0.87 -6.00
CA TYR A 19 5.49 -0.33 -5.55
C TYR A 19 4.27 0.01 -4.67
N PHE A 20 3.12 -0.01 -5.27
CA PHE A 20 1.81 0.03 -4.63
C PHE A 20 0.78 -0.48 -5.63
N SER A 21 0.04 -1.50 -5.30
CA SER A 21 -1.00 -2.07 -6.15
C SER A 21 -2.25 -2.31 -5.33
N GLY A 22 -3.35 -1.73 -5.76
CA GLY A 22 -4.63 -1.82 -5.09
C GLY A 22 -5.75 -2.19 -6.04
N GLU A 23 -6.56 -3.15 -5.62
CA GLU A 23 -7.81 -3.56 -6.24
C GLU A 23 -8.93 -3.49 -5.19
N GLU A 24 -10.14 -3.84 -5.54
CA GLU A 24 -11.27 -3.80 -4.61
C GLU A 24 -11.13 -4.79 -3.44
N ASP A 25 -10.50 -5.94 -3.65
CA ASP A 25 -10.33 -7.03 -2.67
C ASP A 25 -8.86 -7.41 -2.40
N TYR A 26 -7.93 -6.62 -2.93
CA TYR A 26 -6.49 -6.85 -2.85
C TYR A 26 -5.73 -5.55 -2.66
N LEU A 27 -4.74 -5.56 -1.76
CA LEU A 27 -3.82 -4.45 -1.56
C LEU A 27 -2.41 -4.96 -1.27
N SER A 28 -1.43 -4.43 -1.99
CA SER A 28 -0.01 -4.65 -1.71
C SER A 28 0.75 -3.33 -1.64
N TRP A 29 1.55 -3.15 -0.59
CA TRP A 29 2.29 -1.91 -0.32
C TRP A 29 3.59 -2.16 0.44
N VAL A 30 4.41 -1.13 0.53
CA VAL A 30 5.61 -1.13 1.37
C VAL A 30 5.44 -0.16 2.53
N SER A 31 5.88 -0.57 3.71
CA SER A 31 5.76 0.19 4.95
C SER A 31 7.05 0.15 5.77
N THR A 32 7.29 1.18 6.55
CA THR A 32 8.32 1.22 7.58
C THR A 32 7.93 0.46 8.86
N VAL A 33 6.65 0.11 8.98
CA VAL A 33 6.12 -0.63 10.13
C VAL A 33 6.37 -2.12 9.93
N SER A 34 7.02 -2.76 10.89
CA SER A 34 7.19 -4.21 10.94
C SER A 34 6.73 -4.74 12.30
N PRO A 35 5.86 -5.76 12.35
CA PRO A 35 5.44 -6.38 13.60
C PRO A 35 6.59 -7.02 14.35
N GLN A 36 7.61 -7.45 13.64
CA GLN A 36 8.80 -8.08 14.21
C GLN A 36 9.82 -7.06 14.74
N ARG A 37 9.49 -5.75 14.71
CA ARG A 37 10.39 -4.66 15.08
C ARG A 37 11.76 -4.69 14.37
N ALA A 38 11.82 -5.37 13.23
CA ALA A 38 13.01 -5.37 12.41
C ALA A 38 13.22 -3.98 11.79
N ALA A 39 14.44 -3.51 11.79
CA ALA A 39 14.80 -2.29 11.06
C ALA A 39 14.67 -2.54 9.56
N GLY A 40 14.03 -1.63 8.83
CA GLY A 40 13.91 -1.68 7.39
C GLY A 40 12.48 -1.57 6.89
N LEU A 41 12.33 -1.73 5.59
CA LEU A 41 11.05 -1.70 4.90
C LEU A 41 10.45 -3.10 4.83
N THR A 42 9.15 -3.19 4.99
CA THR A 42 8.38 -4.43 4.86
C THR A 42 7.35 -4.28 3.77
N THR A 43 7.28 -5.26 2.89
CA THR A 43 6.22 -5.39 1.89
C THR A 43 5.09 -6.23 2.45
N TRP A 44 3.88 -5.75 2.28
CA TRP A 44 2.65 -6.35 2.73
C TRP A 44 1.76 -6.72 1.56
N GLU A 45 0.99 -7.77 1.74
CA GLU A 45 -0.10 -8.16 0.85
C GLU A 45 -1.29 -8.56 1.70
N LEU A 46 -2.42 -7.92 1.48
CA LEU A 46 -3.68 -8.16 2.19
C LEU A 46 -4.79 -8.41 1.17
N TYR A 47 -5.47 -9.54 1.30
CA TYR A 47 -6.53 -9.95 0.39
C TYR A 47 -7.50 -10.90 1.07
N SER A 48 -8.67 -11.08 0.48
CA SER A 48 -9.63 -12.08 0.93
C SER A 48 -9.84 -13.20 -0.08
N VAL A 49 -10.17 -14.37 0.47
CA VAL A 49 -10.62 -15.54 -0.28
C VAL A 49 -12.06 -15.80 0.09
N ALA A 50 -12.94 -15.79 -0.90
CA ALA A 50 -14.37 -15.98 -0.70
C ALA A 50 -14.68 -17.30 0.02
N GLY A 51 -15.50 -17.23 1.06
CA GLY A 51 -15.86 -18.39 1.87
C GLY A 51 -14.83 -18.81 2.93
N GLU A 52 -13.64 -18.21 2.93
CA GLU A 52 -12.58 -18.55 3.89
C GLU A 52 -12.29 -17.41 4.86
N GLY A 53 -11.78 -16.31 4.38
CA GLY A 53 -11.41 -15.18 5.22
C GLY A 53 -10.42 -14.22 4.58
N THR A 54 -9.85 -13.36 5.41
CA THR A 54 -8.83 -12.39 5.02
C THR A 54 -7.45 -12.90 5.38
N TYR A 55 -6.53 -12.83 4.42
CA TYR A 55 -5.15 -13.32 4.51
C TYR A 55 -4.14 -12.18 4.41
N LEU A 56 -3.02 -12.38 5.06
CA LEU A 56 -1.90 -11.45 5.10
C LEU A 56 -0.59 -12.16 4.75
N LYS A 57 0.23 -11.53 3.91
CA LYS A 57 1.63 -11.89 3.69
C LYS A 57 2.55 -10.73 4.00
N MET A 58 3.75 -11.02 4.45
CA MET A 58 4.78 -10.03 4.75
C MET A 58 6.15 -10.56 4.31
N VAL A 59 6.92 -9.70 3.65
CA VAL A 59 8.32 -9.98 3.32
C VAL A 59 9.16 -8.72 3.48
N PRO A 60 10.45 -8.83 3.80
CA PRO A 60 11.34 -7.65 3.75
C PRO A 60 11.35 -7.05 2.35
N ALA A 61 11.33 -5.71 2.27
CA ALA A 61 11.48 -5.00 1.02
C ALA A 61 12.97 -4.71 0.77
N PHE A 62 13.49 -5.17 -0.35
CA PHE A 62 14.83 -4.87 -0.85
C PHE A 62 14.73 -4.00 -2.12
N SER A 63 15.85 -3.79 -2.79
CA SER A 63 15.89 -3.00 -4.03
C SER A 63 15.29 -3.68 -5.26
N ASP A 64 14.92 -4.95 -5.15
CA ASP A 64 14.24 -5.74 -6.17
C ASP A 64 12.71 -5.63 -6.11
N ASN A 65 12.04 -6.23 -7.09
CA ASN A 65 10.58 -6.35 -7.04
C ASN A 65 10.18 -7.36 -5.96
N PRO A 66 9.48 -6.94 -4.89
CA PRO A 66 9.13 -7.83 -3.79
C PRO A 66 8.07 -8.88 -4.14
N ARG A 67 7.38 -8.74 -5.28
CA ARG A 67 6.31 -9.65 -5.69
C ARG A 67 6.75 -11.10 -5.79
N PHE A 68 7.95 -11.35 -6.32
CA PHE A 68 8.49 -12.72 -6.40
C PHE A 68 8.63 -13.40 -5.03
N ARG A 69 8.97 -12.63 -4.01
CA ARG A 69 9.08 -13.15 -2.64
C ARG A 69 7.72 -13.33 -1.98
N LEU A 70 6.77 -12.42 -2.24
CA LEU A 70 5.38 -12.57 -1.78
C LEU A 70 4.72 -13.83 -2.35
N ASP A 71 4.97 -14.14 -3.63
CA ASP A 71 4.41 -15.31 -4.28
C ASP A 71 4.91 -16.64 -3.66
N GLN A 72 6.08 -16.63 -3.04
CA GLN A 72 6.66 -17.80 -2.36
C GLN A 72 6.25 -17.92 -0.88
N MET A 73 5.63 -16.88 -0.31
CA MET A 73 5.19 -16.88 1.08
C MET A 73 3.86 -17.58 1.25
N GLU A 74 3.77 -18.41 2.28
CA GLU A 74 2.47 -18.90 2.73
C GLU A 74 1.68 -17.78 3.42
N PRO A 75 0.41 -17.57 3.07
CA PRO A 75 -0.41 -16.56 3.70
C PRO A 75 -0.76 -16.96 5.15
N ALA A 76 -0.81 -15.96 6.02
CA ALA A 76 -1.35 -16.10 7.36
C ALA A 76 -2.81 -15.66 7.37
N LEU A 77 -3.68 -16.47 7.97
CA LEU A 77 -5.08 -16.10 8.17
C LEU A 77 -5.16 -14.97 9.21
N LEU A 78 -5.67 -13.80 8.81
CA LEU A 78 -5.85 -12.64 9.68
C LEU A 78 -7.21 -12.64 10.35
N LEU A 79 -8.28 -12.79 9.58
CA LEU A 79 -9.66 -12.81 10.03
C LEU A 79 -10.45 -13.91 9.35
N LEU A 80 -10.85 -14.92 10.12
CA LEU A 80 -11.71 -16.00 9.65
C LEU A 80 -13.13 -15.48 9.40
N GLY A 81 -13.68 -15.79 8.23
CA GLY A 81 -15.07 -15.45 7.89
C GLY A 81 -15.32 -13.98 7.58
N TYR A 82 -14.27 -13.20 7.32
CA TYR A 82 -14.35 -11.82 6.85
C TYR A 82 -13.77 -11.68 5.46
N GLU A 83 -14.43 -10.92 4.61
CA GLU A 83 -13.88 -10.44 3.35
C GLU A 83 -13.40 -9.00 3.51
N VAL A 84 -12.40 -8.60 2.74
CA VAL A 84 -11.85 -7.24 2.77
C VAL A 84 -12.22 -6.51 1.50
N GLU A 85 -12.58 -5.25 1.65
CA GLU A 85 -12.88 -4.32 0.56
C GLU A 85 -12.05 -3.06 0.71
N PHE A 86 -11.46 -2.58 -0.38
CA PHE A 86 -10.62 -1.38 -0.42
C PHE A 86 -11.20 -0.32 -1.32
N ARG A 87 -10.96 0.94 -0.96
CA ARG A 87 -11.14 2.13 -1.80
C ARG A 87 -9.95 3.05 -1.62
N TYR A 88 -9.63 3.79 -2.65
CA TYR A 88 -8.44 4.64 -2.71
C TYR A 88 -8.86 6.08 -2.97
N LEU A 89 -8.35 7.01 -2.16
CA LEU A 89 -8.67 8.42 -2.31
C LEU A 89 -7.75 9.06 -3.35
N TYR A 90 -8.35 9.48 -4.44
CA TYR A 90 -7.71 10.16 -5.56
C TYR A 90 -8.06 11.65 -5.54
N GLU A 91 -7.07 12.50 -5.77
CA GLU A 91 -7.25 13.93 -5.96
C GLU A 91 -7.05 14.29 -7.44
N GLU A 92 -8.13 14.76 -8.04
CA GLU A 92 -8.10 15.26 -9.40
C GLU A 92 -7.51 16.68 -9.45
N LEU A 93 -7.08 17.11 -10.64
CA LEU A 93 -6.67 18.48 -10.90
C LEU A 93 -7.86 19.42 -10.61
N GLY A 94 -7.74 20.29 -9.62
CA GLY A 94 -8.80 21.22 -9.22
C GLY A 94 -9.42 20.96 -7.85
N GLU A 95 -8.76 20.20 -7.01
CA GLU A 95 -9.11 19.93 -5.59
C GLU A 95 -10.30 18.97 -5.36
N ASN A 96 -10.84 18.35 -6.38
CA ASN A 96 -11.87 17.34 -6.21
C ASN A 96 -11.25 16.02 -5.78
N LYS A 97 -11.71 15.50 -4.63
CA LYS A 97 -11.30 14.20 -4.10
C LYS A 97 -12.40 13.19 -4.34
N VAL A 98 -12.02 12.04 -4.90
CA VAL A 98 -12.93 10.94 -5.20
C VAL A 98 -12.37 9.62 -4.71
N TRP A 99 -13.23 8.71 -4.28
CA TRP A 99 -12.87 7.34 -3.95
C TRP A 99 -12.97 6.48 -5.19
N ILE A 100 -11.88 5.75 -5.49
CA ILE A 100 -11.80 4.85 -6.64
C ILE A 100 -11.49 3.42 -6.19
N GLU A 101 -11.82 2.45 -7.01
CA GLU A 101 -11.78 1.01 -6.68
C GLU A 101 -10.42 0.37 -6.96
N GLU A 102 -9.64 0.96 -7.85
CA GLU A 102 -8.34 0.43 -8.26
C GLU A 102 -7.26 1.51 -8.18
N TRP A 103 -6.05 1.10 -7.85
CA TRP A 103 -4.90 2.00 -7.81
C TRP A 103 -3.66 1.34 -8.38
N GLU A 104 -3.21 1.81 -9.54
CA GLU A 104 -1.95 1.42 -10.16
C GLU A 104 -0.91 2.52 -10.01
N ALA A 105 -0.06 2.39 -8.99
CA ALA A 105 0.96 3.40 -8.73
C ALA A 105 2.00 3.54 -9.84
N GLN A 106 2.18 2.49 -10.65
CA GLN A 106 3.05 2.54 -11.83
C GLN A 106 2.53 3.50 -12.90
N GLU A 107 1.21 3.58 -13.06
CA GLU A 107 0.56 4.48 -14.01
C GLU A 107 0.42 5.89 -13.43
N LEU A 108 -0.01 5.98 -12.17
CA LEU A 108 -0.27 7.25 -11.50
C LEU A 108 1.00 7.92 -10.96
N LEU A 109 2.11 7.17 -10.82
CA LEU A 109 3.41 7.61 -10.29
C LEU A 109 3.33 8.25 -8.90
N ARG A 110 2.29 7.91 -8.14
CA ARG A 110 2.05 8.43 -6.79
C ARG A 110 1.24 7.44 -5.95
N LEU A 111 1.26 7.65 -4.64
CA LEU A 111 0.41 6.94 -3.69
C LEU A 111 -0.98 7.62 -3.57
N PRO A 112 -2.02 6.89 -3.19
CA PRO A 112 -3.30 7.49 -2.83
C PRO A 112 -3.17 8.37 -1.58
N LEU A 113 -4.05 9.34 -1.40
CA LEU A 113 -4.10 10.18 -0.20
C LEU A 113 -4.54 9.42 1.04
N ALA A 114 -5.43 8.47 0.85
CA ALA A 114 -5.93 7.59 1.89
C ALA A 114 -6.41 6.26 1.28
N VAL A 115 -6.43 5.23 2.12
CA VAL A 115 -7.04 3.94 1.81
C VAL A 115 -8.19 3.72 2.78
N TYR A 116 -9.37 3.45 2.25
CA TYR A 116 -10.51 2.97 3.00
C TYR A 116 -10.46 1.44 3.01
N VAL A 117 -10.59 0.85 4.17
CA VAL A 117 -10.58 -0.61 4.37
C VAL A 117 -11.85 -0.99 5.10
N ARG A 118 -12.59 -1.92 4.56
CA ARG A 118 -13.78 -2.48 5.18
C ARG A 118 -13.65 -3.99 5.27
N PHE A 119 -13.79 -4.52 6.49
CA PHE A 119 -13.90 -5.95 6.73
C PHE A 119 -15.37 -6.32 6.87
N ILE A 120 -15.87 -7.15 5.97
CA ILE A 120 -17.27 -7.54 5.88
C ILE A 120 -17.41 -8.97 6.38
N PRO A 121 -18.15 -9.21 7.48
CA PRO A 121 -18.36 -10.57 7.98
C PRO A 121 -19.31 -11.34 7.07
N GLN A 122 -19.06 -12.64 6.91
CA GLN A 122 -19.99 -13.56 6.25
C GLN A 122 -21.23 -13.82 7.10
N ASP A 123 -21.09 -13.74 8.42
CA ASP A 123 -22.17 -13.84 9.39
C ASP A 123 -22.88 -12.47 9.48
N GLU A 124 -24.13 -12.43 9.04
CA GLU A 124 -24.96 -11.20 9.03
C GLU A 124 -25.24 -10.65 10.46
N GLU A 125 -25.06 -11.46 11.51
CA GLU A 125 -25.22 -11.01 12.88
C GLU A 125 -24.02 -10.22 13.41
N LYS A 126 -22.87 -10.28 12.69
CA LYS A 126 -21.66 -9.54 13.05
C LYS A 126 -21.61 -8.20 12.33
N GLU A 127 -20.96 -7.23 12.97
CA GLU A 127 -20.77 -5.90 12.39
C GLU A 127 -19.52 -5.84 11.48
N SER A 128 -19.62 -5.04 10.43
CA SER A 128 -18.47 -4.68 9.59
C SER A 128 -17.50 -3.77 10.35
N LEU A 129 -16.22 -3.92 10.08
CA LEU A 129 -15.17 -3.06 10.61
C LEU A 129 -14.69 -2.14 9.49
N GLU A 130 -14.61 -0.84 9.77
CA GLU A 130 -14.19 0.16 8.80
C GLU A 130 -13.00 0.97 9.32
N ILE A 131 -12.00 1.19 8.47
CA ILE A 131 -10.80 1.96 8.78
C ILE A 131 -10.49 2.88 7.60
N VAL A 132 -10.16 4.14 7.89
CA VAL A 132 -9.58 5.06 6.91
C VAL A 132 -8.15 5.34 7.33
N ALA A 133 -7.20 4.84 6.54
CA ALA A 133 -5.78 5.09 6.74
C ALA A 133 -5.30 6.22 5.81
N ARG A 134 -4.94 7.35 6.39
CA ARG A 134 -4.28 8.42 5.63
C ARG A 134 -2.85 8.04 5.33
N ILE A 135 -2.46 8.14 4.07
CA ILE A 135 -1.10 7.93 3.65
C ILE A 135 -0.36 9.26 3.80
N ARG A 136 0.63 9.28 4.69
CA ARG A 136 1.56 10.39 4.75
C ARG A 136 2.57 10.18 3.62
N ASN A 137 2.41 10.94 2.57
CA ASN A 137 3.51 11.22 1.67
C ASN A 137 4.47 12.16 2.43
N ASP A 138 5.39 11.59 3.18
CA ASP A 138 6.64 12.27 3.37
C ASP A 138 7.30 12.25 1.98
N GLU A 139 6.91 13.20 1.14
CA GLU A 139 7.74 13.57 0.03
C GLU A 139 9.11 13.81 0.67
N HIS A 140 10.04 12.89 0.48
CA HIS A 140 11.43 13.24 0.47
C HIS A 140 11.54 14.28 -0.64
N ARG A 141 11.31 15.51 -0.29
CA ARG A 141 11.82 16.63 -1.06
C ARG A 141 13.29 16.32 -1.17
N SER A 142 13.68 15.77 -2.32
CA SER A 142 15.08 15.83 -2.70
C SER A 142 15.42 17.30 -2.51
N ILE A 143 16.22 17.61 -1.50
CA ILE A 143 16.75 18.96 -1.29
C ILE A 143 17.46 19.27 -2.59
N GLN A 144 16.78 20.02 -3.46
CA GLN A 144 17.41 20.47 -4.67
C GLN A 144 18.51 21.46 -4.23
N PRO A 145 19.68 21.45 -4.86
CA PRO A 145 20.78 22.36 -4.48
C PRO A 145 20.35 23.82 -4.36
N ASN A 146 19.31 24.22 -5.05
CA ASN A 146 18.72 25.57 -5.00
C ASN A 146 17.98 25.86 -3.69
N ASP A 147 17.54 24.84 -2.94
CA ASP A 147 16.86 25.06 -1.66
C ASP A 147 17.85 25.42 -0.53
N LEU A 148 19.15 25.20 -0.75
CA LEU A 148 20.20 25.56 0.18
C LEU A 148 20.64 27.04 0.07
N GLU A 149 20.46 27.64 -1.11
CA GLU A 149 20.84 29.07 -1.33
C GLU A 149 19.85 30.07 -0.71
N ILE A 150 18.63 29.66 -0.41
CA ILE A 150 17.56 30.51 0.17
C ILE A 150 17.68 30.62 1.70
N ARG A 151 18.45 29.75 2.35
CA ARG A 151 18.60 29.74 3.83
C ARG A 151 19.74 30.59 4.37
N ASP A 152 20.64 31.04 3.55
CA ASP A 152 21.82 31.86 3.95
C ASP A 152 21.62 33.39 3.71
N LEU A 153 20.40 33.78 3.48
CA LEU A 153 20.05 35.22 3.39
C LEU A 153 19.29 35.65 4.67
#